data_60723b42973d3cc5bd2ee32d5a5e59e2
#
_entry.id   60723b42973d3cc5bd2ee32d5a5e59e2
#
_cell.length_a   1.000
_cell.length_b   1.000
_cell.length_c   1.000
_cell.angle_alpha   90.00
_cell.angle_beta   90.00
_cell.angle_gamma   90.00
#
_symmetry.space_group_name_H-M   'P 1'
#
loop_
_entity.id
_entity.type
_entity.pdbx_description
1 polymer ?
#
loop_
_entity_poly.entity_id
_entity_poly.type
_entity_poly.pdbx_seq_one_letter_code
_entity_poly.pdbx_strand_id
1 'polypeptide(L)'
;MNFMNNSIFQRNKACEREEESPEEGGVLAVWGSPSSGKTVVSVTLAEHLARKKRNVILILADMITPPLPYLCVPSDMEQERSLGSILAAAHVTENLVKKNCMFYRKSDHLSIIGMLKGENVFTYPPYEKEQAEELIRQAAQIAPYVIIDCTSNIASDILSAVALMEADTVLRLVGCDLKSISYLSSQLPMLFDHKWDAHKQLKVVSNIRKQDTGSHMEQILGKVAFQIPYSSEVETQFLEGELLGELGLKESRAFRREIEIISREVFGV
;
A
#
# COMPACT_ATOMS: atom_id res chain seq x y z
N MET A 1 63.66 -16.82 -23.22
CA MET A 1 62.24 -16.73 -23.56
C MET A 1 61.43 -17.15 -22.34
N ASN A 2 61.07 -16.20 -21.52
CA ASN A 2 60.27 -16.45 -20.32
C ASN A 2 58.99 -15.63 -20.44
N PHE A 3 57.87 -16.32 -20.52
CA PHE A 3 56.56 -15.71 -20.50
C PHE A 3 56.14 -15.46 -19.05
N MET A 4 55.98 -14.20 -18.68
CA MET A 4 55.39 -13.75 -17.45
C MET A 4 53.85 -14.03 -17.48
N ASN A 5 53.40 -14.89 -16.58
CA ASN A 5 52.01 -15.04 -16.25
C ASN A 5 51.64 -14.05 -15.15
N ASN A 6 50.96 -12.97 -15.51
CA ASN A 6 50.38 -12.06 -14.55
C ASN A 6 48.98 -12.57 -14.15
N SER A 7 48.93 -13.21 -13.00
CA SER A 7 47.72 -13.60 -12.31
C SER A 7 47.08 -12.36 -11.64
N ILE A 8 46.05 -11.77 -12.29
CA ILE A 8 45.25 -10.64 -11.77
C ILE A 8 43.98 -11.17 -11.12
N PHE A 9 44.02 -12.25 -10.40
CA PHE A 9 42.85 -12.74 -9.67
C PHE A 9 43.24 -13.18 -8.26
N GLN A 10 43.33 -12.19 -7.36
CA GLN A 10 43.13 -12.41 -5.91
C GLN A 10 42.97 -11.07 -5.20
N ARG A 11 41.74 -10.53 -5.24
CA ARG A 11 41.19 -9.68 -4.19
C ARG A 11 39.80 -10.15 -3.89
N ASN A 12 39.68 -11.32 -3.31
CA ASN A 12 38.50 -11.66 -2.50
C ASN A 12 38.62 -10.85 -1.20
N LYS A 13 38.07 -9.63 -1.19
CA LYS A 13 37.55 -9.10 0.04
C LYS A 13 36.27 -9.92 0.33
N ALA A 14 36.37 -10.82 1.30
CA ALA A 14 35.21 -11.30 2.01
C ALA A 14 34.49 -10.08 2.55
N CYS A 15 33.42 -9.67 1.86
CA CYS A 15 32.40 -8.82 2.42
C CYS A 15 31.75 -9.72 3.46
N GLU A 16 32.07 -9.52 4.73
CA GLU A 16 31.27 -10.04 5.83
C GLU A 16 29.86 -9.50 5.55
N ARG A 17 28.97 -10.38 5.09
CA ARG A 17 27.53 -10.13 5.14
C ARG A 17 27.24 -10.10 6.64
N GLU A 18 27.04 -8.90 7.17
CA GLU A 18 26.27 -8.76 8.40
C GLU A 18 25.00 -9.58 8.16
N GLU A 19 24.79 -10.60 8.97
CA GLU A 19 23.51 -11.32 9.04
C GLU A 19 22.50 -10.28 9.51
N GLU A 20 21.86 -9.60 8.55
CA GLU A 20 20.69 -8.78 8.84
C GLU A 20 19.69 -9.71 9.52
N SER A 21 19.30 -9.37 10.74
CA SER A 21 18.17 -10.00 11.42
C SER A 21 17.00 -10.06 10.43
N PRO A 22 16.22 -11.17 10.39
CA PRO A 22 15.11 -11.27 9.45
C PRO A 22 14.26 -10.01 9.53
N GLU A 23 14.08 -9.33 8.41
CA GLU A 23 13.28 -8.11 8.35
C GLU A 23 11.87 -8.46 8.85
N GLU A 24 11.48 -7.88 9.99
CA GLU A 24 10.11 -7.96 10.47
C GLU A 24 9.25 -7.18 9.48
N GLY A 25 8.73 -7.86 8.47
CA GLY A 25 7.82 -7.34 7.47
C GLY A 25 6.37 -7.65 7.85
N GLY A 26 5.47 -7.53 6.89
CA GLY A 26 4.07 -7.90 7.07
C GLY A 26 3.18 -7.41 5.94
N VAL A 27 1.94 -7.87 5.98
CA VAL A 27 0.89 -7.47 5.06
C VAL A 27 -0.03 -6.46 5.74
N LEU A 28 -0.12 -5.27 5.17
CA LEU A 28 -1.00 -4.19 5.62
C LEU A 28 -2.13 -3.98 4.64
N ALA A 29 -3.38 -4.05 5.09
CA ALA A 29 -4.53 -3.61 4.33
C ALA A 29 -4.95 -2.19 4.78
N VAL A 30 -5.15 -1.29 3.83
CA VAL A 30 -5.64 0.08 4.08
C VAL A 30 -7.04 0.21 3.53
N TRP A 31 -8.01 0.31 4.42
CA TRP A 31 -9.43 0.35 4.09
C TRP A 31 -10.14 1.49 4.83
N GLY A 32 -11.32 1.88 4.38
CA GLY A 32 -12.11 2.89 5.08
C GLY A 32 -13.13 3.60 4.21
N SER A 33 -13.65 4.72 4.72
CA SER A 33 -14.71 5.48 4.05
C SER A 33 -14.25 6.04 2.70
N PRO A 34 -15.18 6.26 1.76
CA PRO A 34 -14.88 6.98 0.53
C PRO A 34 -14.23 8.34 0.83
N SER A 35 -13.24 8.72 0.03
CA SER A 35 -12.51 9.99 0.17
C SER A 35 -11.74 10.19 1.50
N SER A 36 -11.52 9.13 2.26
CA SER A 36 -10.70 9.19 3.49
C SER A 36 -9.19 9.22 3.26
N GLY A 37 -8.72 9.25 2.02
CA GLY A 37 -7.30 9.30 1.71
C GLY A 37 -6.58 7.94 1.79
N LYS A 38 -7.29 6.81 1.64
CA LYS A 38 -6.70 5.46 1.64
C LYS A 38 -5.50 5.37 0.70
N THR A 39 -5.70 5.67 -0.58
CA THR A 39 -4.64 5.63 -1.59
C THR A 39 -3.47 6.55 -1.24
N VAL A 40 -3.75 7.74 -0.73
CA VAL A 40 -2.71 8.67 -0.25
C VAL A 40 -1.87 8.02 0.84
N VAL A 41 -2.51 7.45 1.86
CA VAL A 41 -1.80 6.81 2.98
C VAL A 41 -1.04 5.56 2.52
N SER A 42 -1.65 4.70 1.70
CA SER A 42 -1.02 3.49 1.15
C SER A 42 0.24 3.82 0.35
N VAL A 43 0.13 4.79 -0.56
CA VAL A 43 1.24 5.22 -1.43
C VAL A 43 2.35 5.89 -0.62
N THR A 44 1.99 6.80 0.30
CA THR A 44 3.01 7.51 1.10
C THR A 44 3.73 6.57 2.07
N LEU A 45 3.03 5.57 2.65
CA LEU A 45 3.67 4.54 3.47
C LEU A 45 4.62 3.66 2.64
N ALA A 46 4.19 3.23 1.45
CA ALA A 46 5.01 2.42 0.56
C ALA A 46 6.28 3.18 0.15
N GLU A 47 6.14 4.44 -0.21
CA GLU A 47 7.25 5.32 -0.57
C GLU A 47 8.20 5.58 0.61
N HIS A 48 7.65 5.80 1.82
CA HIS A 48 8.43 5.97 3.04
C HIS A 48 9.29 4.74 3.35
N LEU A 49 8.74 3.52 3.26
CA LEU A 49 9.49 2.28 3.43
C LEU A 49 10.57 2.10 2.36
N ALA A 50 10.22 2.37 1.10
CA ALA A 50 11.15 2.26 -0.03
C ALA A 50 12.35 3.22 0.11
N ARG A 51 12.15 4.44 0.59
CA ARG A 51 13.22 5.39 0.93
C ARG A 51 14.14 4.88 2.04
N LYS A 52 13.62 4.09 2.96
CA LYS A 52 14.41 3.38 3.99
C LYS A 52 15.06 2.11 3.45
N LYS A 53 15.08 1.92 2.12
CA LYS A 53 15.63 0.76 1.42
C LYS A 53 14.96 -0.57 1.80
N ARG A 54 13.67 -0.51 2.13
CA ARG A 54 12.83 -1.68 2.39
C ARG A 54 12.10 -2.08 1.13
N ASN A 55 12.16 -3.37 0.75
CA ASN A 55 11.48 -3.87 -0.44
C ASN A 55 9.98 -3.96 -0.18
N VAL A 56 9.19 -3.19 -0.94
CA VAL A 56 7.75 -3.04 -0.78
C VAL A 56 7.02 -3.43 -2.06
N ILE A 57 5.93 -4.17 -1.91
CA ILE A 57 4.92 -4.32 -2.96
C ILE A 57 3.67 -3.53 -2.53
N LEU A 58 3.28 -2.56 -3.36
CA LEU A 58 2.03 -1.84 -3.24
C LEU A 58 1.00 -2.43 -4.20
N ILE A 59 -0.09 -2.99 -3.67
CA ILE A 59 -1.21 -3.52 -4.45
C ILE A 59 -2.36 -2.51 -4.42
N LEU A 60 -2.78 -2.03 -5.59
CA LEU A 60 -3.88 -1.09 -5.79
C LEU A 60 -5.12 -1.87 -6.20
N ALA A 61 -6.01 -2.17 -5.25
CA ALA A 61 -7.13 -3.09 -5.47
C ALA A 61 -8.31 -2.48 -6.24
N ASP A 62 -8.38 -1.14 -6.37
CA ASP A 62 -9.52 -0.49 -7.04
C ASP A 62 -9.51 -0.72 -8.55
N MET A 63 -10.43 -1.60 -9.00
CA MET A 63 -10.64 -1.91 -10.43
C MET A 63 -11.75 -1.08 -11.06
N ILE A 64 -12.45 -0.25 -10.29
CA ILE A 64 -13.52 0.63 -10.79
C ILE A 64 -12.94 2.00 -11.10
N THR A 65 -12.08 2.51 -10.23
CA THR A 65 -11.35 3.77 -10.40
C THR A 65 -9.85 3.49 -10.21
N PRO A 66 -9.17 2.86 -11.20
CA PRO A 66 -7.79 2.46 -11.05
C PRO A 66 -6.86 3.62 -10.67
N PRO A 67 -6.16 3.55 -9.53
CA PRO A 67 -5.37 4.69 -9.05
C PRO A 67 -4.00 4.84 -9.74
N LEU A 68 -3.46 3.80 -10.35
CA LEU A 68 -2.15 3.83 -10.98
C LEU A 68 -1.91 5.02 -11.92
N PRO A 69 -2.88 5.43 -12.79
CA PRO A 69 -2.67 6.54 -13.71
C PRO A 69 -2.43 7.92 -13.08
N TYR A 70 -2.69 8.10 -11.79
CA TYR A 70 -2.48 9.36 -11.09
C TYR A 70 -1.46 9.29 -9.94
N LEU A 71 -0.70 8.19 -9.84
CA LEU A 71 0.37 8.07 -8.83
C LEU A 71 1.68 8.70 -9.29
N CYS A 72 2.02 8.50 -10.56
CA CYS A 72 3.21 9.04 -11.18
C CYS A 72 3.02 9.16 -12.70
N VAL A 73 3.90 9.94 -13.33
CA VAL A 73 3.87 10.04 -14.80
C VAL A 73 4.25 8.69 -15.43
N PRO A 74 3.64 8.30 -16.57
CA PRO A 74 3.89 6.99 -17.19
C PRO A 74 5.36 6.69 -17.48
N SER A 75 6.16 7.72 -17.77
CA SER A 75 7.61 7.58 -17.99
C SER A 75 8.39 7.10 -16.78
N ASP A 76 7.84 7.24 -15.57
CA ASP A 76 8.48 6.81 -14.33
C ASP A 76 8.27 5.32 -14.01
N MET A 77 7.46 4.62 -14.82
CA MET A 77 7.25 3.17 -14.72
C MET A 77 8.09 2.45 -15.78
N GLU A 78 8.77 1.37 -15.39
CA GLU A 78 9.60 0.60 -16.33
C GLU A 78 8.79 -0.31 -17.25
N GLN A 79 7.69 -0.87 -16.74
CA GLN A 79 6.85 -1.80 -17.47
C GLN A 79 5.37 -1.55 -17.13
N GLU A 80 4.54 -1.61 -18.16
CA GLU A 80 3.10 -1.57 -17.99
C GLU A 80 2.55 -3.00 -17.90
N ARG A 81 2.13 -3.41 -16.70
CA ARG A 81 1.55 -4.71 -16.38
C ARG A 81 0.29 -4.51 -15.55
N SER A 82 -0.66 -5.43 -15.65
CA SER A 82 -1.97 -5.24 -15.01
C SER A 82 -2.23 -6.24 -13.90
N LEU A 83 -2.82 -5.74 -12.80
CA LEU A 83 -3.43 -6.54 -11.76
C LEU A 83 -4.47 -7.52 -12.34
N GLY A 84 -5.27 -7.07 -13.31
CA GLY A 84 -6.28 -7.90 -13.94
C GLY A 84 -5.71 -9.13 -14.65
N SER A 85 -4.51 -9.03 -15.25
CA SER A 85 -3.85 -10.19 -15.87
C SER A 85 -3.36 -11.22 -14.84
N ILE A 86 -3.07 -10.81 -13.61
CA ILE A 86 -2.73 -11.74 -12.51
C ILE A 86 -3.99 -12.46 -12.06
N LEU A 87 -5.06 -11.72 -11.76
CA LEU A 87 -6.29 -12.27 -11.18
C LEU A 87 -7.09 -13.12 -12.19
N ALA A 88 -6.94 -12.86 -13.49
CA ALA A 88 -7.57 -13.67 -14.55
C ALA A 88 -6.91 -15.05 -14.77
N ALA A 89 -5.75 -15.30 -14.15
CA ALA A 89 -5.07 -16.59 -14.29
C ALA A 89 -5.77 -17.68 -13.46
N ALA A 90 -5.73 -18.92 -13.96
CA ALA A 90 -6.28 -20.06 -13.20
C ALA A 90 -5.58 -20.26 -11.85
N HIS A 91 -4.27 -19.97 -11.78
CA HIS A 91 -3.47 -20.00 -10.56
C HIS A 91 -2.51 -18.82 -10.55
N VAL A 92 -2.41 -18.14 -9.41
CA VAL A 92 -1.48 -17.03 -9.22
C VAL A 92 -0.17 -17.57 -8.65
N THR A 93 0.86 -17.57 -9.49
CA THR A 93 2.20 -18.03 -9.11
C THR A 93 3.15 -16.87 -8.83
N GLU A 94 4.20 -17.10 -8.07
CA GLU A 94 5.25 -16.11 -7.79
C GLU A 94 5.82 -15.50 -9.08
N ASN A 95 6.11 -16.33 -10.07
CA ASN A 95 6.60 -15.85 -11.37
C ASN A 95 5.61 -14.95 -12.10
N LEU A 96 4.30 -15.24 -11.99
CA LEU A 96 3.26 -14.41 -12.59
C LEU A 96 3.19 -13.05 -11.90
N VAL A 97 3.25 -13.03 -10.56
CA VAL A 97 3.28 -11.79 -9.79
C VAL A 97 4.51 -10.96 -10.13
N LYS A 98 5.71 -11.55 -10.09
CA LYS A 98 6.98 -10.88 -10.46
C LYS A 98 6.94 -10.28 -11.87
N LYS A 99 6.38 -10.99 -12.84
CA LYS A 99 6.25 -10.51 -14.22
C LYS A 99 5.27 -9.35 -14.38
N ASN A 100 4.32 -9.21 -13.46
CA ASN A 100 3.30 -8.16 -13.50
C ASN A 100 3.54 -7.04 -12.48
N CYS A 101 4.61 -7.10 -11.68
CA CYS A 101 5.07 -5.97 -10.89
C CYS A 101 5.62 -4.88 -11.81
N MET A 102 5.19 -3.66 -11.59
CA MET A 102 5.70 -2.46 -12.23
C MET A 102 6.73 -1.83 -11.29
N PHE A 103 7.92 -1.57 -11.81
CA PHE A 103 8.99 -0.93 -11.03
C PHE A 103 8.91 0.58 -11.17
N TYR A 104 8.94 1.28 -10.05
CA TYR A 104 9.02 2.73 -10.03
C TYR A 104 10.47 3.16 -10.23
N ARG A 105 10.77 3.80 -11.37
CA ARG A 105 12.16 4.12 -11.79
C ARG A 105 12.95 4.98 -10.82
N LYS A 106 12.26 5.74 -9.97
CA LYS A 106 12.90 6.59 -8.95
C LYS A 106 13.19 5.84 -7.64
N SER A 107 12.82 4.55 -7.54
CA SER A 107 13.05 3.74 -6.34
C SER A 107 13.23 2.26 -6.69
N ASP A 108 14.40 1.73 -6.42
CA ASP A 108 14.71 0.30 -6.60
C ASP A 108 13.99 -0.62 -5.60
N HIS A 109 13.34 -0.03 -4.60
CA HIS A 109 12.70 -0.77 -3.50
C HIS A 109 11.17 -0.75 -3.56
N LEU A 110 10.55 -0.11 -4.56
CA LEU A 110 9.11 -0.03 -4.71
C LEU A 110 8.63 -0.71 -5.99
N SER A 111 7.83 -1.75 -5.80
CA SER A 111 7.08 -2.42 -6.88
C SER A 111 5.59 -2.15 -6.71
N ILE A 112 4.88 -1.92 -7.80
CA ILE A 112 3.45 -1.58 -7.79
C ILE A 112 2.69 -2.59 -8.64
N ILE A 113 1.53 -3.02 -8.16
CA ILE A 113 0.57 -3.87 -8.87
C ILE A 113 -0.75 -3.12 -8.91
N GLY A 114 -1.28 -2.86 -10.10
CA GLY A 114 -2.54 -2.13 -10.27
C GLY A 114 -3.09 -2.30 -11.67
N MET A 115 -4.29 -1.77 -11.90
CA MET A 115 -4.91 -1.72 -13.22
C MET A 115 -4.33 -0.58 -14.06
N LEU A 116 -4.17 -0.81 -15.36
CA LEU A 116 -3.69 0.21 -16.30
C LEU A 116 -4.78 1.23 -16.64
N LYS A 117 -4.36 2.34 -17.20
CA LYS A 117 -5.27 3.39 -17.71
C LYS A 117 -6.20 2.81 -18.78
N GLY A 118 -7.49 2.97 -18.57
CA GLY A 118 -8.53 2.50 -19.50
C GLY A 118 -9.01 1.07 -19.25
N GLU A 119 -8.36 0.34 -18.36
CA GLU A 119 -8.85 -0.95 -17.88
C GLU A 119 -9.89 -0.75 -16.76
N ASN A 120 -10.72 -1.75 -16.58
CA ASN A 120 -11.71 -1.82 -15.50
C ASN A 120 -12.06 -3.28 -15.20
N VAL A 121 -12.96 -3.50 -14.26
CA VAL A 121 -13.40 -4.84 -13.83
C VAL A 121 -13.91 -5.74 -14.97
N PHE A 122 -14.39 -5.18 -16.09
CA PHE A 122 -14.88 -5.94 -17.23
C PHE A 122 -13.80 -6.22 -18.30
N THR A 123 -12.60 -5.67 -18.14
CA THR A 123 -11.48 -5.87 -19.08
C THR A 123 -10.98 -7.32 -19.05
N TYR A 124 -11.10 -7.96 -17.88
CA TYR A 124 -10.63 -9.32 -17.62
C TYR A 124 -11.79 -10.23 -17.19
N PRO A 125 -11.62 -11.56 -17.30
CA PRO A 125 -12.56 -12.50 -16.71
C PRO A 125 -12.72 -12.26 -15.21
N PRO A 126 -13.90 -12.58 -14.61
CA PRO A 126 -14.07 -12.55 -13.18
C PRO A 126 -13.10 -13.53 -12.51
N TYR A 127 -12.68 -13.19 -11.30
CA TYR A 127 -11.83 -14.01 -10.46
C TYR A 127 -12.57 -14.36 -9.15
N GLU A 128 -12.11 -15.40 -8.50
CA GLU A 128 -12.67 -15.90 -7.25
C GLU A 128 -11.75 -15.56 -6.06
N LYS A 129 -12.14 -15.96 -4.88
CA LYS A 129 -11.41 -15.71 -3.63
C LYS A 129 -9.99 -16.30 -3.65
N GLU A 130 -9.84 -17.46 -4.26
CA GLU A 130 -8.59 -18.22 -4.33
C GLU A 130 -7.47 -17.43 -5.03
N GLN A 131 -7.76 -16.76 -6.14
CA GLN A 131 -6.77 -15.94 -6.84
C GLN A 131 -6.34 -14.72 -6.01
N ALA A 132 -7.26 -14.12 -5.25
CA ALA A 132 -6.93 -13.02 -4.35
C ALA A 132 -6.04 -13.48 -3.17
N GLU A 133 -6.34 -14.63 -2.55
CA GLU A 133 -5.53 -15.25 -1.50
C GLU A 133 -4.13 -15.62 -2.02
N GLU A 134 -4.06 -16.24 -3.21
CA GLU A 134 -2.80 -16.59 -3.85
C GLU A 134 -1.97 -15.34 -4.14
N LEU A 135 -2.57 -14.25 -4.66
CA LEU A 135 -1.87 -13.00 -4.94
C LEU A 135 -1.21 -12.44 -3.68
N ILE A 136 -1.96 -12.31 -2.59
CA ILE A 136 -1.45 -11.76 -1.33
C ILE A 136 -0.33 -12.63 -0.78
N ARG A 137 -0.51 -13.95 -0.76
CA ARG A 137 0.51 -14.90 -0.31
C ARG A 137 1.79 -14.83 -1.15
N GLN A 138 1.66 -14.79 -2.49
CA GLN A 138 2.82 -14.69 -3.37
C GLN A 138 3.53 -13.34 -3.23
N ALA A 139 2.80 -12.23 -3.06
CA ALA A 139 3.39 -10.93 -2.81
C ALA A 139 4.21 -10.93 -1.52
N ALA A 140 3.70 -11.53 -0.43
CA ALA A 140 4.40 -11.66 0.84
C ALA A 140 5.65 -12.56 0.78
N GLN A 141 5.72 -13.48 -0.19
CA GLN A 141 6.94 -14.27 -0.45
C GLN A 141 7.99 -13.49 -1.26
N ILE A 142 7.56 -12.52 -2.08
CA ILE A 142 8.45 -11.72 -2.93
C ILE A 142 9.07 -10.56 -2.17
N ALA A 143 8.30 -9.89 -1.31
CA ALA A 143 8.77 -8.74 -0.56
C ALA A 143 8.34 -8.83 0.91
N PRO A 144 9.20 -8.40 1.86
CA PRO A 144 8.88 -8.42 3.27
C PRO A 144 7.72 -7.46 3.64
N TYR A 145 7.52 -6.39 2.87
CA TYR A 145 6.47 -5.41 3.11
C TYR A 145 5.46 -5.42 1.97
N VAL A 146 4.20 -5.71 2.29
CA VAL A 146 3.08 -5.66 1.33
C VAL A 146 2.03 -4.70 1.85
N ILE A 147 1.69 -3.70 1.03
CA ILE A 147 0.63 -2.75 1.34
C ILE A 147 -0.48 -2.90 0.30
N ILE A 148 -1.72 -3.06 0.76
CA ILE A 148 -2.88 -3.24 -0.11
C ILE A 148 -3.81 -2.05 0.07
N ASP A 149 -3.92 -1.21 -0.97
CA ASP A 149 -4.87 -0.10 -1.05
C ASP A 149 -6.25 -0.64 -1.43
N CYS A 150 -7.12 -0.83 -0.45
CA CYS A 150 -8.43 -1.44 -0.62
C CYS A 150 -9.48 -0.43 -1.06
N THR A 151 -10.50 -0.90 -1.80
CA THR A 151 -11.67 -0.10 -2.09
C THR A 151 -12.51 0.14 -0.82
N SER A 152 -13.42 1.12 -0.88
CA SER A 152 -14.40 1.28 0.20
C SER A 152 -15.50 0.22 0.14
N ASN A 153 -15.76 -0.38 -1.01
CA ASN A 153 -16.87 -1.31 -1.20
C ASN A 153 -16.44 -2.78 -1.08
N ILE A 154 -16.10 -3.21 0.13
CA ILE A 154 -15.67 -4.59 0.41
C ILE A 154 -16.76 -5.65 0.15
N ALA A 155 -18.03 -5.25 0.07
CA ALA A 155 -19.12 -6.20 -0.18
C ALA A 155 -19.12 -6.73 -1.64
N SER A 156 -18.55 -5.98 -2.58
CA SER A 156 -18.50 -6.34 -4.01
C SER A 156 -17.09 -6.41 -4.57
N ASP A 157 -16.06 -6.18 -3.75
CA ASP A 157 -14.66 -6.30 -4.15
C ASP A 157 -13.97 -7.44 -3.39
N ILE A 158 -13.79 -8.54 -4.10
CA ILE A 158 -13.22 -9.78 -3.54
C ILE A 158 -11.80 -9.54 -3.02
N LEU A 159 -10.95 -8.84 -3.78
CA LEU A 159 -9.56 -8.62 -3.39
C LEU A 159 -9.46 -7.80 -2.10
N SER A 160 -10.23 -6.71 -1.99
CA SER A 160 -10.26 -5.92 -0.75
C SER A 160 -10.83 -6.71 0.43
N ALA A 161 -11.89 -7.51 0.21
CA ALA A 161 -12.43 -8.36 1.27
C ALA A 161 -11.41 -9.38 1.76
N VAL A 162 -10.70 -10.05 0.86
CA VAL A 162 -9.64 -11.01 1.18
C VAL A 162 -8.47 -10.31 1.88
N ALA A 163 -8.08 -9.13 1.41
CA ALA A 163 -7.01 -8.35 2.04
C ALA A 163 -7.31 -8.03 3.51
N LEU A 164 -8.55 -7.66 3.84
CA LEU A 164 -8.95 -7.43 5.23
C LEU A 164 -8.89 -8.70 6.09
N MET A 165 -9.11 -9.87 5.49
CA MET A 165 -9.04 -11.16 6.21
C MET A 165 -7.61 -11.65 6.40
N GLU A 166 -6.78 -11.53 5.36
CA GLU A 166 -5.44 -12.13 5.32
C GLU A 166 -4.32 -11.21 5.84
N ALA A 167 -4.53 -9.87 5.86
CA ALA A 167 -3.51 -8.94 6.35
C ALA A 167 -3.20 -9.14 7.85
N ASP A 168 -1.94 -8.90 8.23
CA ASP A 168 -1.49 -8.91 9.63
C ASP A 168 -2.05 -7.71 10.39
N THR A 169 -2.19 -6.58 9.71
CA THR A 169 -2.74 -5.33 10.26
C THR A 169 -3.69 -4.68 9.23
N VAL A 170 -4.75 -4.06 9.73
CA VAL A 170 -5.69 -3.28 8.91
C VAL A 170 -5.75 -1.85 9.44
N LEU A 171 -5.41 -0.86 8.60
CA LEU A 171 -5.69 0.54 8.88
C LEU A 171 -7.10 0.87 8.40
N ARG A 172 -7.98 1.21 9.32
CA ARG A 172 -9.35 1.62 9.01
C ARG A 172 -9.47 3.13 9.05
N LEU A 173 -9.41 3.75 7.87
CA LEU A 173 -9.43 5.20 7.70
C LEU A 173 -10.85 5.77 7.66
N VAL A 174 -11.03 6.89 8.31
CA VAL A 174 -12.28 7.64 8.30
C VAL A 174 -11.99 9.14 8.19
N GLY A 175 -12.72 9.83 7.30
CA GLY A 175 -12.69 11.30 7.21
C GLY A 175 -13.50 11.95 8.33
N CYS A 176 -13.28 13.27 8.53
CA CYS A 176 -13.97 14.07 9.57
C CYS A 176 -15.35 14.59 9.13
N ASP A 177 -16.07 13.89 8.27
CA ASP A 177 -17.34 14.32 7.71
C ASP A 177 -18.49 13.33 7.98
N LEU A 178 -19.72 13.81 7.88
CA LEU A 178 -20.93 13.01 8.13
C LEU A 178 -21.09 11.84 7.16
N LYS A 179 -20.58 11.95 5.92
CA LYS A 179 -20.61 10.87 4.93
C LYS A 179 -19.72 9.70 5.41
N SER A 180 -18.56 10.01 5.93
CA SER A 180 -17.64 9.02 6.52
C SER A 180 -18.26 8.32 7.72
N ILE A 181 -18.94 9.06 8.60
CA ILE A 181 -19.66 8.51 9.76
C ILE A 181 -20.81 7.59 9.28
N SER A 182 -21.63 8.05 8.34
CA SER A 182 -22.72 7.27 7.78
C SER A 182 -22.24 5.97 7.14
N TYR A 183 -21.15 6.06 6.37
CA TYR A 183 -20.51 4.89 5.77
C TYR A 183 -20.08 3.87 6.84
N LEU A 184 -19.32 4.30 7.84
CA LEU A 184 -18.89 3.40 8.90
C LEU A 184 -20.04 2.75 9.64
N SER A 185 -21.07 3.52 9.97
CA SER A 185 -22.27 3.00 10.66
C SER A 185 -22.95 1.90 9.85
N SER A 186 -22.93 1.99 8.52
CA SER A 186 -23.49 0.96 7.63
C SER A 186 -22.59 -0.26 7.45
N GLN A 187 -21.26 -0.08 7.57
CA GLN A 187 -20.29 -1.19 7.40
C GLN A 187 -20.03 -1.95 8.71
N LEU A 188 -20.12 -1.29 9.87
CA LEU A 188 -19.81 -1.89 11.16
C LEU A 188 -20.54 -3.23 11.42
N PRO A 189 -21.84 -3.40 11.10
CA PRO A 189 -22.52 -4.67 11.32
C PRO A 189 -21.88 -5.85 10.58
N MET A 190 -21.30 -5.62 9.40
CA MET A 190 -20.60 -6.65 8.64
C MET A 190 -19.29 -7.06 9.32
N LEU A 191 -18.63 -6.13 10.00
CA LEU A 191 -17.32 -6.34 10.63
C LEU A 191 -17.40 -7.05 12.00
N PHE A 192 -18.59 -7.37 12.51
CA PHE A 192 -18.77 -8.16 13.73
C PHE A 192 -18.51 -9.66 13.54
N ASP A 193 -18.46 -10.14 12.30
CA ASP A 193 -18.09 -11.51 12.01
C ASP A 193 -16.61 -11.74 12.38
N HIS A 194 -16.32 -12.86 13.06
CA HIS A 194 -14.97 -13.23 13.52
C HIS A 194 -13.92 -13.30 12.40
N LYS A 195 -14.33 -13.52 11.16
CA LYS A 195 -13.43 -13.54 10.00
C LYS A 195 -12.68 -12.21 9.76
N TRP A 196 -13.19 -11.09 10.26
CA TRP A 196 -12.59 -9.79 10.09
C TRP A 196 -11.56 -9.43 11.14
N ASP A 197 -11.43 -10.21 12.21
CA ASP A 197 -10.53 -10.01 13.34
C ASP A 197 -10.41 -8.53 13.76
N ALA A 198 -11.29 -8.10 14.65
CA ALA A 198 -11.34 -6.71 15.10
C ALA A 198 -10.05 -6.25 15.80
N HIS A 199 -9.24 -7.18 16.34
CA HIS A 199 -8.02 -6.85 17.09
C HIS A 199 -6.90 -6.33 16.18
N LYS A 200 -6.83 -6.76 14.93
CA LYS A 200 -5.85 -6.28 13.96
C LYS A 200 -6.23 -4.95 13.29
N GLN A 201 -7.43 -4.41 13.59
CA GLN A 201 -7.94 -3.19 12.96
C GLN A 201 -7.61 -1.95 13.79
N LEU A 202 -6.72 -1.13 13.28
CA LEU A 202 -6.34 0.16 13.85
C LEU A 202 -7.19 1.27 13.25
N LYS A 203 -7.90 2.01 14.10
CA LYS A 203 -8.75 3.12 13.66
C LYS A 203 -7.91 4.38 13.41
N VAL A 204 -8.09 4.99 12.24
CA VAL A 204 -7.35 6.17 11.81
C VAL A 204 -8.33 7.26 11.41
N VAL A 205 -8.24 8.42 12.03
CA VAL A 205 -8.91 9.63 11.55
C VAL A 205 -7.96 10.34 10.60
N SER A 206 -8.42 10.63 9.39
CA SER A 206 -7.57 11.16 8.33
C SER A 206 -8.11 12.45 7.73
N ASN A 207 -7.24 13.18 7.03
CA ASN A 207 -7.57 14.44 6.35
C ASN A 207 -8.09 15.51 7.31
N ILE A 208 -7.50 15.59 8.51
CA ILE A 208 -7.92 16.49 9.59
C ILE A 208 -7.49 17.91 9.26
N ARG A 209 -8.44 18.79 8.99
CA ARG A 209 -8.21 20.22 8.75
C ARG A 209 -8.25 21.01 10.05
N LYS A 210 -7.72 22.24 10.06
CA LYS A 210 -7.64 23.09 11.26
C LYS A 210 -9.00 23.41 11.90
N GLN A 211 -10.07 23.41 11.10
CA GLN A 211 -11.44 23.62 11.58
C GLN A 211 -12.10 22.36 12.13
N ASP A 212 -11.51 21.18 11.89
CA ASP A 212 -12.09 19.92 12.32
C ASP A 212 -11.71 19.67 13.78
N THR A 213 -12.70 19.43 14.61
CA THR A 213 -12.47 19.03 16.00
C THR A 213 -12.31 17.50 16.05
N GLY A 214 -11.07 17.00 16.05
CA GLY A 214 -10.79 15.57 16.15
C GLY A 214 -11.46 14.89 17.35
N SER A 215 -11.75 15.65 18.42
CA SER A 215 -12.50 15.20 19.59
C SER A 215 -13.92 14.68 19.27
N HIS A 216 -14.59 15.23 18.25
CA HIS A 216 -15.91 14.76 17.85
C HIS A 216 -15.84 13.37 17.20
N MET A 217 -14.81 13.11 16.41
CA MET A 217 -14.60 11.81 15.80
C MET A 217 -14.22 10.74 16.83
N GLU A 218 -13.43 11.09 17.84
CA GLU A 218 -13.11 10.17 18.95
C GLU A 218 -14.33 9.77 19.77
N GLN A 219 -15.29 10.67 19.97
CA GLN A 219 -16.55 10.35 20.64
C GLN A 219 -17.39 9.32 19.87
N ILE A 220 -17.36 9.37 18.51
CA ILE A 220 -18.11 8.46 17.67
C ILE A 220 -17.37 7.13 17.47
N LEU A 221 -16.07 7.18 17.24
CA LEU A 221 -15.25 6.01 16.90
C LEU A 221 -14.70 5.28 18.13
N GLY A 222 -14.71 5.92 19.30
CA GLY A 222 -13.95 5.48 20.47
C GLY A 222 -12.44 5.72 20.27
N LYS A 223 -11.60 4.91 20.93
CA LYS A 223 -10.14 5.07 20.85
C LYS A 223 -9.65 5.01 19.39
N VAL A 224 -8.96 6.06 18.95
CA VAL A 224 -8.31 6.21 17.66
C VAL A 224 -6.81 5.94 17.83
N ALA A 225 -6.23 5.15 16.92
CA ALA A 225 -4.80 4.82 16.96
C ALA A 225 -3.94 5.96 16.38
N PHE A 226 -4.37 6.55 15.25
CA PHE A 226 -3.62 7.57 14.54
C PHE A 226 -4.52 8.70 14.05
N GLN A 227 -3.93 9.90 13.90
CA GLN A 227 -4.62 11.10 13.45
C GLN A 227 -3.80 11.77 12.34
N ILE A 228 -4.19 11.56 11.09
CA ILE A 228 -3.47 12.06 9.92
C ILE A 228 -3.98 13.47 9.56
N PRO A 229 -3.15 14.52 9.70
CA PRO A 229 -3.54 15.88 9.33
C PRO A 229 -3.63 16.03 7.81
N TYR A 230 -4.46 16.96 7.37
CA TYR A 230 -4.48 17.43 5.99
C TYR A 230 -3.15 18.08 5.60
N SER A 231 -2.71 17.85 4.37
CA SER A 231 -1.57 18.51 3.74
C SER A 231 -1.95 19.01 2.34
N SER A 232 -1.75 20.31 2.09
CA SER A 232 -2.00 20.90 0.78
C SER A 232 -0.99 20.44 -0.27
N GLU A 233 0.24 20.13 0.13
CA GLU A 233 1.25 19.55 -0.76
C GLU A 233 0.81 18.19 -1.27
N VAL A 234 0.30 17.33 -0.39
CA VAL A 234 -0.23 16.01 -0.76
C VAL A 234 -1.43 16.13 -1.69
N GLU A 235 -2.36 17.08 -1.40
CA GLU A 235 -3.50 17.34 -2.29
C GLU A 235 -3.04 17.81 -3.67
N THR A 236 -2.04 18.70 -3.74
CA THR A 236 -1.46 19.16 -5.00
C THR A 236 -0.83 18.01 -5.78
N GLN A 237 0.01 17.19 -5.15
CA GLN A 237 0.60 16.01 -5.79
C GLN A 237 -0.45 15.02 -6.31
N PHE A 238 -1.53 14.81 -5.55
CA PHE A 238 -2.63 13.97 -5.98
C PHE A 238 -3.33 14.54 -7.24
N LEU A 239 -3.58 15.85 -7.28
CA LEU A 239 -4.21 16.52 -8.42
C LEU A 239 -3.31 16.55 -9.67
N GLU A 240 -2.00 16.62 -9.47
CA GLU A 240 -1.00 16.65 -10.54
C GLU A 240 -0.59 15.25 -11.04
N GLY A 241 -1.04 14.18 -10.36
CA GLY A 241 -0.68 12.81 -10.70
C GLY A 241 0.77 12.47 -10.33
N GLU A 242 1.26 13.04 -9.25
CA GLU A 242 2.64 12.90 -8.76
C GLU A 242 2.69 12.44 -7.29
N LEU A 243 1.74 11.62 -6.86
CA LEU A 243 1.59 11.21 -5.45
C LEU A 243 2.80 10.43 -4.91
N LEU A 244 3.62 9.82 -5.76
CA LEU A 244 4.90 9.21 -5.42
C LEU A 244 6.05 10.23 -5.30
N GLY A 245 5.77 11.52 -5.46
CA GLY A 245 6.73 12.59 -5.30
C GLY A 245 7.19 12.80 -3.85
N GLU A 246 8.31 13.47 -3.70
CA GLU A 246 8.82 13.83 -2.37
C GLU A 246 7.99 14.95 -1.74
N LEU A 247 7.63 14.78 -0.47
CA LEU A 247 7.00 15.82 0.33
C LEU A 247 8.10 16.69 0.98
N GLY A 248 8.31 17.89 0.44
CA GLY A 248 9.40 18.81 0.84
C GLY A 248 8.96 19.99 1.68
N LEU A 249 7.69 20.38 1.62
CA LEU A 249 7.22 21.60 2.24
C LEU A 249 7.08 21.48 3.78
N LYS A 250 7.26 22.62 4.46
CA LYS A 250 7.15 22.67 5.93
C LYS A 250 5.75 22.32 6.42
N GLU A 251 4.73 22.62 5.64
CA GLU A 251 3.34 22.37 6.01
C GLU A 251 3.02 20.86 6.04
N SER A 252 3.70 20.04 5.24
CA SER A 252 3.54 18.58 5.22
C SER A 252 4.29 17.87 6.35
N ARG A 253 5.03 18.61 7.19
CA ARG A 253 5.83 18.02 8.26
C ARG A 253 5.00 17.18 9.24
N ALA A 254 3.81 17.67 9.60
CA ALA A 254 2.92 16.96 10.52
C ALA A 254 2.38 15.68 9.88
N PHE A 255 2.00 15.72 8.60
CA PHE A 255 1.57 14.56 7.83
C PHE A 255 2.69 13.51 7.75
N ARG A 256 3.90 13.91 7.33
CA ARG A 256 5.07 13.00 7.23
C ARG A 256 5.39 12.34 8.57
N ARG A 257 5.33 13.10 9.65
CA ARG A 257 5.57 12.57 11.01
C ARG A 257 4.56 11.49 11.38
N GLU A 258 3.28 11.68 11.03
CA GLU A 258 2.26 10.68 11.35
C GLU A 258 2.45 9.41 10.50
N ILE A 259 2.83 9.54 9.22
CA ILE A 259 3.20 8.40 8.37
C ILE A 259 4.39 7.63 8.97
N GLU A 260 5.40 8.31 9.48
CA GLU A 260 6.55 7.68 10.16
C GLU A 260 6.12 6.94 11.44
N ILE A 261 5.22 7.51 12.24
CA ILE A 261 4.68 6.85 13.43
C ILE A 261 3.90 5.59 13.03
N ILE A 262 3.04 5.67 12.02
CA ILE A 262 2.30 4.51 11.49
C ILE A 262 3.27 3.43 11.01
N SER A 263 4.31 3.80 10.23
CA SER A 263 5.32 2.85 9.73
C SER A 263 5.99 2.09 10.88
N ARG A 264 6.38 2.81 11.93
CA ARG A 264 7.02 2.21 13.11
C ARG A 264 6.08 1.30 13.90
N GLU A 265 4.84 1.72 14.12
CA GLU A 265 3.86 0.94 14.91
C GLU A 265 3.35 -0.29 14.16
N VAL A 266 3.27 -0.23 12.83
CA VAL A 266 2.75 -1.32 11.99
C VAL A 266 3.85 -2.31 11.59
N PHE A 267 5.04 -1.79 11.27
CA PHE A 267 6.11 -2.59 10.66
C PHE A 267 7.41 -2.62 11.48
N GLY A 268 7.48 -1.91 12.60
CA GLY A 268 8.70 -1.82 13.40
C GLY A 268 9.82 -0.93 12.80
N VAL A 269 9.53 -0.10 11.77
CA VAL A 269 10.56 0.59 10.95
C VAL A 269 10.43 2.10 10.95
#